data_24616015b53c03d7158c353cec21149a
#
_entry.id   24616015b53c03d7158c353cec21149a
#
_cell.length_a   1.000
_cell.length_b   1.000
_cell.length_c   1.000
_cell.angle_alpha   90.00
_cell.angle_beta   90.00
_cell.angle_gamma   90.00
#
_symmetry.space_group_name_H-M   'P 1'
#
loop_
_entity.id
_entity.type
_entity.pdbx_description
1 polymer ?
#
loop_
_entity_poly.entity_id
_entity_poly.type
_entity_poly.pdbx_seq_one_letter_code
_entity_poly.pdbx_strand_id
1 'polypeptide(L)'
;IMQPADFDITAYTALDDTAAYEKAGITTEQWNAKQAAAWYADGGDSETPSAYAWQGNNCWTLDALTAAREQGYDTVIADASFDADQTEAVHTGTYVVHTPAGDVTVLKEQSTLGTLAKGQATSTDAQAESSDAGRLARLIAQSAFYQMEQPYTSRYLLMTFSRTTEASWIDQVMSAFEQASWLNLTDLKTMAKADPYNVSDSVNPDKADDANTANTRSALRQLADSRHDIMRMATSILRNEIDSDEVSSLDPQALARQDANDTASHSNDPTQWIGSL
;
A
#
# COMPACT_ATOMS: atom_id res chain seq x y z
N ILE A 1 -6.59 -1.97 -10.11
CA ILE A 1 -6.40 -2.86 -8.97
C ILE A 1 -5.23 -2.35 -8.18
N MET A 2 -5.40 -2.19 -6.91
CA MET A 2 -4.32 -1.88 -5.97
C MET A 2 -3.75 -3.16 -5.42
N GLN A 3 -2.43 -3.28 -5.43
CA GLN A 3 -1.75 -4.25 -4.60
C GLN A 3 -1.77 -3.68 -3.17
N PRO A 4 -2.48 -4.27 -2.22
CA PRO A 4 -2.46 -3.78 -0.85
C PRO A 4 -1.05 -3.90 -0.28
N ALA A 5 -0.78 -3.15 0.80
CA ALA A 5 0.52 -3.01 1.44
C ALA A 5 1.00 -4.28 2.17
N ASP A 6 0.96 -5.42 1.51
CA ASP A 6 1.39 -6.71 2.09
C ASP A 6 2.89 -6.94 1.95
N PHE A 7 3.58 -6.06 1.21
CA PHE A 7 5.00 -6.16 0.98
C PHE A 7 5.66 -4.79 1.11
N ASP A 8 6.58 -4.65 2.05
CA ASP A 8 7.37 -3.44 2.25
C ASP A 8 8.58 -3.44 1.31
N ILE A 9 8.42 -2.80 0.15
CA ILE A 9 9.45 -2.71 -0.88
C ILE A 9 10.65 -1.90 -0.37
N THR A 10 10.42 -0.89 0.46
CA THR A 10 11.49 -0.07 1.05
C THR A 10 12.35 -0.88 2.02
N ALA A 11 11.73 -1.68 2.87
CA ALA A 11 12.48 -2.59 3.74
C ALA A 11 13.19 -3.69 2.93
N TYR A 12 12.56 -4.20 1.85
CA TYR A 12 13.18 -5.17 0.96
C TYR A 12 14.48 -4.65 0.35
N THR A 13 14.45 -3.46 -0.23
CA THR A 13 15.63 -2.84 -0.84
C THR A 13 16.68 -2.44 0.21
N ALA A 14 16.25 -1.94 1.38
CA ALA A 14 17.17 -1.55 2.45
C ALA A 14 17.85 -2.74 3.14
N LEU A 15 17.21 -3.92 3.16
CA LEU A 15 17.81 -5.15 3.69
C LEU A 15 18.84 -5.75 2.75
N ASP A 16 18.64 -5.62 1.44
CA ASP A 16 19.48 -6.21 0.38
C ASP A 16 19.80 -7.71 0.64
N ASP A 17 18.80 -8.45 1.15
CA ASP A 17 18.95 -9.87 1.57
C ASP A 17 17.83 -10.72 0.95
N THR A 18 17.90 -10.93 -0.35
CA THR A 18 16.94 -11.77 -1.09
C THR A 18 16.88 -13.21 -0.55
N ALA A 19 17.99 -13.72 -0.04
CA ALA A 19 18.04 -15.07 0.50
C ALA A 19 17.21 -15.22 1.80
N ALA A 20 17.08 -14.16 2.61
CA ALA A 20 16.20 -14.17 3.78
C ALA A 20 14.72 -14.24 3.36
N TYR A 21 14.33 -13.50 2.32
CA TYR A 21 12.98 -13.55 1.76
C TYR A 21 12.65 -14.92 1.15
N GLU A 22 13.55 -15.49 0.37
CA GLU A 22 13.38 -16.83 -0.21
C GLU A 22 13.22 -17.91 0.86
N LYS A 23 14.02 -17.86 1.92
CA LYS A 23 13.88 -18.78 3.07
C LYS A 23 12.53 -18.64 3.76
N ALA A 24 12.02 -17.44 3.88
CA ALA A 24 10.68 -17.16 4.37
C ALA A 24 9.57 -17.57 3.38
N GLY A 25 9.92 -17.94 2.16
CA GLY A 25 8.97 -18.34 1.11
C GLY A 25 8.41 -17.20 0.30
N ILE A 26 9.03 -16.03 0.36
CA ILE A 26 8.61 -14.83 -0.38
C ILE A 26 9.55 -14.66 -1.57
N THR A 27 9.00 -14.61 -2.77
CA THR A 27 9.75 -14.38 -4.01
C THR A 27 9.25 -13.14 -4.73
N THR A 28 10.08 -12.56 -5.59
CA THR A 28 9.73 -11.37 -6.38
C THR A 28 8.57 -11.61 -7.34
N GLU A 29 8.39 -12.84 -7.83
CA GLU A 29 7.25 -13.18 -8.68
C GLU A 29 5.90 -12.99 -7.98
N GLN A 30 5.84 -13.10 -6.65
CA GLN A 30 4.61 -13.00 -5.89
C GLN A 30 4.06 -11.57 -5.82
N TRP A 31 4.91 -10.56 -5.97
CA TRP A 31 4.51 -9.16 -5.87
C TRP A 31 4.73 -8.34 -7.14
N ASN A 32 5.05 -8.98 -8.27
CA ASN A 32 5.15 -8.25 -9.52
C ASN A 32 3.77 -7.81 -10.05
N ALA A 33 3.76 -6.73 -10.83
CA ALA A 33 2.53 -6.09 -11.32
C ALA A 33 1.68 -7.03 -12.19
N LYS A 34 2.30 -7.86 -13.01
CA LYS A 34 1.60 -8.81 -13.89
C LYS A 34 0.88 -9.89 -13.08
N GLN A 35 1.53 -10.43 -12.05
CA GLN A 35 0.92 -11.44 -11.20
C GLN A 35 -0.21 -10.84 -10.36
N ALA A 36 0.01 -9.63 -9.80
CA ALA A 36 -1.01 -8.91 -9.07
C ALA A 36 -2.26 -8.63 -9.94
N ALA A 37 -2.08 -8.21 -11.17
CA ALA A 37 -3.18 -8.02 -12.11
C ALA A 37 -3.91 -9.34 -12.45
N ALA A 38 -3.15 -10.42 -12.64
CA ALA A 38 -3.70 -11.72 -13.00
C ALA A 38 -4.56 -12.34 -11.88
N TRP A 39 -4.24 -12.12 -10.61
CA TRP A 39 -5.04 -12.62 -9.48
C TRP A 39 -6.47 -12.06 -9.44
N TYR A 40 -6.69 -10.89 -10.03
CA TYR A 40 -7.98 -10.21 -10.04
C TYR A 40 -8.65 -10.21 -11.43
N ALA A 41 -8.02 -10.81 -12.43
CA ALA A 41 -8.65 -11.01 -13.72
C ALA A 41 -9.65 -12.18 -13.59
N ASP A 42 -10.93 -11.88 -13.48
CA ASP A 42 -11.98 -12.86 -13.68
C ASP A 42 -11.90 -13.35 -15.13
N GLY A 43 -11.57 -14.60 -15.34
CA GLY A 43 -11.29 -15.25 -16.63
C GLY A 43 -12.26 -15.01 -17.82
N GLY A 44 -12.79 -13.82 -17.94
CA GLY A 44 -13.62 -13.28 -19.01
C GLY A 44 -12.88 -12.24 -19.87
N ASP A 45 -13.53 -11.76 -20.92
CA ASP A 45 -13.03 -10.78 -21.89
C ASP A 45 -12.77 -9.35 -21.36
N SER A 46 -12.68 -9.16 -20.06
CA SER A 46 -12.39 -7.85 -19.47
C SER A 46 -10.91 -7.53 -19.56
N GLU A 47 -10.58 -6.28 -19.88
CA GLU A 47 -9.20 -5.77 -19.88
C GLU A 47 -8.51 -6.09 -18.56
N THR A 48 -7.26 -6.55 -18.63
CA THR A 48 -6.44 -6.79 -17.44
C THR A 48 -6.36 -5.50 -16.62
N PRO A 49 -6.78 -5.53 -15.35
CA PRO A 49 -6.82 -4.32 -14.55
C PRO A 49 -5.42 -3.79 -14.26
N SER A 50 -5.29 -2.47 -14.16
CA SER A 50 -4.02 -1.82 -13.80
C SER A 50 -3.61 -2.19 -12.37
N ALA A 51 -2.35 -2.54 -12.18
CA ALA A 51 -1.77 -2.78 -10.86
C ALA A 51 -1.05 -1.52 -10.37
N TYR A 52 -1.25 -1.18 -9.11
CA TYR A 52 -0.59 -0.07 -8.42
C TYR A 52 0.16 -0.64 -7.22
N ALA A 53 1.42 -0.24 -7.02
CA ALA A 53 2.13 -0.60 -5.80
C ALA A 53 1.75 0.39 -4.68
N TRP A 54 1.34 -0.15 -3.54
CA TRP A 54 0.99 0.64 -2.36
C TRP A 54 1.47 -0.08 -1.10
N GLN A 55 2.34 0.56 -0.35
CA GLN A 55 2.91 0.02 0.88
C GLN A 55 2.43 0.73 2.15
N GLY A 56 1.19 1.22 2.12
CA GLY A 56 0.54 1.91 3.24
C GLY A 56 1.25 3.20 3.60
N ASN A 57 1.61 3.35 4.87
CA ASN A 57 2.31 4.53 5.40
C ASN A 57 3.85 4.41 5.32
N ASN A 58 4.38 3.36 4.69
CA ASN A 58 5.81 3.21 4.53
C ASN A 58 6.33 4.19 3.47
N CYS A 59 7.45 4.83 3.76
CA CYS A 59 8.07 5.80 2.85
C CYS A 59 8.56 5.14 1.54
N TRP A 60 8.58 5.90 0.46
CA TRP A 60 9.14 5.48 -0.81
C TRP A 60 10.55 6.04 -0.99
N THR A 61 11.56 5.17 -0.97
CA THR A 61 12.94 5.53 -1.34
C THR A 61 13.15 5.40 -2.84
N LEU A 62 14.21 5.99 -3.38
CA LEU A 62 14.55 5.85 -4.80
C LEU A 62 14.79 4.39 -5.18
N ASP A 63 15.44 3.63 -4.30
CA ASP A 63 15.69 2.20 -4.51
C ASP A 63 14.39 1.40 -4.51
N ALA A 64 13.43 1.75 -3.62
CA ALA A 64 12.12 1.13 -3.60
C ALA A 64 11.29 1.45 -4.86
N LEU A 65 11.34 2.70 -5.35
CA LEU A 65 10.70 3.08 -6.61
C LEU A 65 11.34 2.36 -7.80
N THR A 66 12.67 2.22 -7.80
CA THR A 66 13.41 1.48 -8.83
C THR A 66 12.98 0.00 -8.83
N ALA A 67 12.96 -0.64 -7.66
CA ALA A 67 12.53 -2.02 -7.53
C ALA A 67 11.06 -2.22 -7.94
N ALA A 68 10.16 -1.30 -7.56
CA ALA A 68 8.77 -1.35 -8.01
C ALA A 68 8.67 -1.27 -9.54
N ARG A 69 9.46 -0.38 -10.17
CA ARG A 69 9.50 -0.26 -11.63
C ARG A 69 10.01 -1.53 -12.31
N GLU A 70 11.05 -2.15 -11.78
CA GLU A 70 11.58 -3.43 -12.26
C GLU A 70 10.56 -4.56 -12.16
N GLN A 71 9.68 -4.53 -11.16
CA GLN A 71 8.57 -5.46 -11.02
C GLN A 71 7.34 -5.09 -11.86
N GLY A 72 7.44 -4.06 -12.71
CA GLY A 72 6.43 -3.67 -13.69
C GLY A 72 5.36 -2.71 -13.16
N TYR A 73 5.56 -2.09 -12.02
CA TYR A 73 4.68 -1.03 -11.54
C TYR A 73 5.08 0.31 -12.15
N ASP A 74 4.21 0.87 -12.99
CA ASP A 74 4.37 2.21 -13.57
C ASP A 74 3.87 3.30 -12.62
N THR A 75 3.02 2.94 -11.68
CA THR A 75 2.35 3.87 -10.76
C THR A 75 2.37 3.30 -9.36
N VAL A 76 2.75 4.15 -8.39
CA VAL A 76 2.75 3.83 -6.96
C VAL A 76 1.87 4.81 -6.19
N ILE A 77 1.38 4.38 -5.05
CA ILE A 77 0.64 5.22 -4.10
C ILE A 77 1.53 5.48 -2.91
N ALA A 78 1.73 6.75 -2.58
CA ALA A 78 2.52 7.21 -1.46
C ALA A 78 1.65 7.90 -0.41
N ASP A 79 2.09 7.85 0.84
CA ASP A 79 1.47 8.61 1.91
C ASP A 79 1.82 10.10 1.84
N ALA A 80 1.32 10.86 2.80
CA ALA A 80 1.50 12.30 2.85
C ALA A 80 2.95 12.75 3.15
N SER A 81 3.83 11.84 3.60
CA SER A 81 5.24 12.16 3.88
C SER A 81 6.10 12.28 2.63
N PHE A 82 5.66 11.67 1.53
CA PHE A 82 6.36 11.78 0.26
C PHE A 82 6.42 13.24 -0.20
N ASP A 83 7.62 13.75 -0.49
CA ASP A 83 7.84 15.14 -0.91
C ASP A 83 7.11 16.13 0.04
N ALA A 84 7.47 16.08 1.32
CA ALA A 84 6.78 16.81 2.39
C ALA A 84 7.01 18.32 2.38
N ASP A 85 7.58 18.90 1.31
CA ASP A 85 7.80 20.32 1.19
C ASP A 85 6.50 21.11 1.37
N GLN A 86 6.58 22.12 2.23
CA GLN A 86 5.44 22.97 2.52
C GLN A 86 5.26 23.97 1.38
N THR A 87 4.15 23.84 0.69
CA THR A 87 3.70 24.79 -0.32
C THR A 87 2.65 25.73 0.25
N GLU A 88 2.57 26.96 -0.27
CA GLU A 88 1.57 27.95 0.17
C GLU A 88 0.13 27.52 -0.15
N ALA A 89 -0.06 26.69 -1.19
CA ALA A 89 -1.37 26.21 -1.63
C ALA A 89 -1.34 24.71 -1.91
N VAL A 90 -2.51 24.06 -1.75
CA VAL A 90 -2.63 22.63 -2.11
C VAL A 90 -2.49 22.46 -3.64
N HIS A 91 -1.78 21.45 -4.04
CA HIS A 91 -1.52 21.12 -5.44
C HIS A 91 -1.95 19.68 -5.78
N THR A 92 -1.94 19.37 -7.07
CA THR A 92 -2.18 17.99 -7.55
C THR A 92 -1.18 17.02 -6.93
N GLY A 93 -1.68 15.90 -6.43
CA GLY A 93 -0.86 14.85 -5.79
C GLY A 93 -0.18 13.90 -6.78
N THR A 94 -0.01 14.28 -8.05
CA THR A 94 0.67 13.48 -9.05
C THR A 94 2.10 13.97 -9.24
N TYR A 95 3.05 13.04 -9.17
CA TYR A 95 4.48 13.31 -9.37
C TYR A 95 5.06 12.32 -10.38
N VAL A 96 6.15 12.65 -11.01
CA VAL A 96 6.95 11.73 -11.82
C VAL A 96 8.37 11.71 -11.27
N VAL A 97 8.84 10.52 -10.93
CA VAL A 97 10.20 10.29 -10.43
C VAL A 97 11.00 9.52 -11.47
N HIS A 98 12.14 10.05 -11.85
CA HIS A 98 13.08 9.37 -12.72
C HIS A 98 13.90 8.36 -11.92
N THR A 99 13.77 7.09 -12.23
CA THR A 99 14.55 6.01 -11.62
C THR A 99 15.49 5.37 -12.65
N PRO A 100 16.52 4.65 -12.21
CA PRO A 100 17.38 3.88 -13.13
C PRO A 100 16.63 2.86 -14.01
N ALA A 101 15.48 2.37 -13.53
CA ALA A 101 14.62 1.42 -14.25
C ALA A 101 13.57 2.11 -15.15
N GLY A 102 13.50 3.44 -15.15
CA GLY A 102 12.54 4.25 -15.90
C GLY A 102 11.66 5.11 -15.01
N ASP A 103 10.76 5.88 -15.61
CA ASP A 103 9.89 6.79 -14.90
C ASP A 103 8.83 6.05 -14.08
N VAL A 104 8.56 6.56 -12.89
CA VAL A 104 7.50 6.10 -11.99
C VAL A 104 6.58 7.26 -11.66
N THR A 105 5.28 7.07 -11.89
CA THR A 105 4.26 8.01 -11.44
C THR A 105 3.93 7.74 -9.97
N VAL A 106 4.06 8.75 -9.13
CA VAL A 106 3.73 8.67 -7.71
C VAL A 106 2.46 9.46 -7.44
N LEU A 107 1.46 8.80 -6.87
CA LEU A 107 0.21 9.41 -6.42
C LEU A 107 0.28 9.61 -4.92
N LYS A 108 0.50 10.87 -4.51
CA LYS A 108 0.65 11.27 -3.12
C LYS A 108 -0.69 11.52 -2.46
N GLU A 109 -0.88 10.97 -1.27
CA GLU A 109 -2.04 11.28 -0.42
C GLU A 109 -2.00 12.74 0.07
N GLN A 110 -3.13 13.41 0.05
CA GLN A 110 -3.26 14.71 0.68
C GLN A 110 -3.36 14.54 2.21
N SER A 111 -2.44 15.13 2.96
CA SER A 111 -2.25 14.89 4.39
C SER A 111 -3.51 15.07 5.24
N THR A 112 -4.14 16.24 5.16
CA THR A 112 -5.31 16.57 6.00
C THR A 112 -6.51 15.70 5.65
N LEU A 113 -6.80 15.52 4.34
CA LEU A 113 -7.93 14.70 3.89
C LEU A 113 -7.71 13.23 4.25
N GLY A 114 -6.50 12.71 4.06
CA GLY A 114 -6.17 11.33 4.40
C GLY A 114 -6.26 11.06 5.90
N THR A 115 -5.75 11.95 6.74
CA THR A 115 -5.86 11.82 8.21
C THR A 115 -7.33 11.74 8.63
N LEU A 116 -8.16 12.66 8.16
CA LEU A 116 -9.59 12.70 8.47
C LEU A 116 -10.34 11.48 7.92
N ALA A 117 -10.01 11.04 6.70
CA ALA A 117 -10.61 9.85 6.08
C ALA A 117 -10.32 8.56 6.86
N LYS A 118 -9.14 8.46 7.46
CA LYS A 118 -8.76 7.35 8.35
C LYS A 118 -9.46 7.43 9.73
N GLY A 119 -10.35 8.41 9.94
CA GLY A 119 -11.05 8.60 11.21
C GLY A 119 -10.18 9.21 12.31
N GLN A 120 -9.06 9.86 11.95
CA GLN A 120 -8.13 10.47 12.89
C GLN A 120 -8.32 11.99 12.95
N ALA A 121 -8.04 12.60 14.09
CA ALA A 121 -7.99 14.04 14.21
C ALA A 121 -6.67 14.58 13.65
N THR A 122 -6.71 15.76 13.06
CA THR A 122 -5.53 16.40 12.44
C THR A 122 -4.50 16.88 13.46
N SER A 123 -4.92 17.10 14.71
CA SER A 123 -4.04 17.37 15.85
C SER A 123 -4.71 16.98 17.17
N THR A 124 -3.90 16.86 18.22
CA THR A 124 -4.40 16.62 19.59
C THR A 124 -5.24 17.78 20.13
N ASP A 125 -5.07 18.98 19.60
CA ASP A 125 -5.79 20.19 20.03
C ASP A 125 -7.08 20.40 19.24
N ALA A 126 -7.36 19.61 18.22
CA ALA A 126 -8.53 19.71 17.36
C ALA A 126 -9.78 19.13 18.04
N GLN A 127 -10.26 19.78 19.08
CA GLN A 127 -11.41 19.35 19.91
C GLN A 127 -12.66 19.03 19.07
N ALA A 128 -12.94 19.78 18.01
CA ALA A 128 -14.07 19.55 17.12
C ALA A 128 -13.97 18.21 16.36
N GLU A 129 -12.77 17.70 16.16
CA GLU A 129 -12.49 16.46 15.43
C GLU A 129 -12.49 15.22 16.35
N SER A 130 -12.84 15.37 17.63
CA SER A 130 -12.93 14.25 18.58
C SER A 130 -14.09 13.29 18.29
N SER A 131 -15.07 13.70 17.48
CA SER A 131 -16.21 12.89 17.05
C SER A 131 -16.21 12.67 15.53
N ASP A 132 -16.90 11.59 15.08
CA ASP A 132 -17.08 11.31 13.66
C ASP A 132 -17.76 12.46 12.92
N ALA A 133 -18.80 13.02 13.51
CA ALA A 133 -19.51 14.17 12.93
C ALA A 133 -18.59 15.39 12.77
N GLY A 134 -17.73 15.64 13.75
CA GLY A 134 -16.78 16.73 13.69
C GLY A 134 -15.69 16.50 12.64
N ARG A 135 -15.16 15.27 12.53
CA ARG A 135 -14.20 14.88 11.49
C ARG A 135 -14.82 15.00 10.09
N LEU A 136 -16.05 14.52 9.91
CA LEU A 136 -16.77 14.63 8.64
C LEU A 136 -17.01 16.09 8.26
N ALA A 137 -17.47 16.91 9.18
CA ALA A 137 -17.67 18.35 8.97
C ALA A 137 -16.35 19.05 8.58
N ARG A 138 -15.25 18.69 9.26
CA ARG A 138 -13.91 19.22 8.96
C ARG A 138 -13.44 18.78 7.55
N LEU A 139 -13.63 17.51 7.19
CA LEU A 139 -13.25 16.94 5.90
C LEU A 139 -13.95 17.70 4.75
N ILE A 140 -15.26 17.90 4.86
CA ILE A 140 -16.04 18.64 3.87
C ILE A 140 -15.64 20.10 3.82
N ALA A 141 -15.49 20.79 4.96
CA ALA A 141 -15.04 22.17 5.02
C ALA A 141 -13.63 22.34 4.40
N GLN A 142 -12.72 21.41 4.66
CA GLN A 142 -11.37 21.45 4.11
C GLN A 142 -11.36 21.26 2.58
N SER A 143 -12.19 20.36 2.06
CA SER A 143 -12.31 20.17 0.62
C SER A 143 -12.87 21.43 -0.08
N ALA A 144 -13.83 22.10 0.54
CA ALA A 144 -14.35 23.38 0.05
C ALA A 144 -13.29 24.49 0.12
N PHE A 145 -12.52 24.53 1.21
CA PHE A 145 -11.42 25.49 1.36
C PHE A 145 -10.39 25.33 0.24
N TYR A 146 -9.97 24.09 -0.07
CA TYR A 146 -9.06 23.84 -1.18
C TYR A 146 -9.62 24.31 -2.53
N GLN A 147 -10.90 24.13 -2.76
CA GLN A 147 -11.54 24.66 -3.98
C GLN A 147 -11.53 26.19 -4.04
N MET A 148 -11.77 26.86 -2.90
CA MET A 148 -11.77 28.32 -2.82
C MET A 148 -10.37 28.94 -2.93
N GLU A 149 -9.35 28.20 -2.52
CA GLU A 149 -7.93 28.65 -2.56
C GLU A 149 -7.45 28.91 -3.99
N GLN A 150 -7.83 28.05 -4.94
CA GLN A 150 -7.51 28.19 -6.37
C GLN A 150 -8.71 27.72 -7.25
N PRO A 151 -9.76 28.53 -7.37
CA PRO A 151 -11.03 28.09 -7.96
C PRO A 151 -10.97 27.82 -9.46
N TYR A 152 -9.93 28.31 -10.14
CA TYR A 152 -9.76 28.14 -11.60
C TYR A 152 -8.72 27.07 -11.97
N THR A 153 -8.17 26.38 -10.98
CA THR A 153 -7.14 25.35 -11.19
C THR A 153 -7.71 23.98 -10.87
N SER A 154 -7.75 23.09 -11.85
CA SER A 154 -8.09 21.70 -11.61
C SER A 154 -6.96 21.00 -10.87
N ARG A 155 -7.28 20.34 -9.76
CA ARG A 155 -6.32 19.60 -8.93
C ARG A 155 -6.88 18.24 -8.58
N TYR A 156 -6.01 17.26 -8.57
CA TYR A 156 -6.35 15.89 -8.19
C TYR A 156 -5.75 15.62 -6.80
N LEU A 157 -6.61 15.34 -5.84
CA LEU A 157 -6.22 15.05 -4.46
C LEU A 157 -6.57 13.61 -4.14
N LEU A 158 -5.59 12.86 -3.66
CA LEU A 158 -5.78 11.48 -3.22
C LEU A 158 -6.13 11.44 -1.74
N MET A 159 -7.11 10.63 -1.41
CA MET A 159 -7.48 10.28 -0.05
C MET A 159 -7.52 8.76 0.07
N THR A 160 -6.95 8.21 1.13
CA THR A 160 -6.96 6.77 1.38
C THR A 160 -7.69 6.43 2.68
N PHE A 161 -8.28 5.25 2.72
CA PHE A 161 -8.84 4.68 3.94
C PHE A 161 -7.92 3.59 4.49
N SER A 162 -7.90 3.42 5.80
CA SER A 162 -7.22 2.28 6.42
C SER A 162 -7.99 0.98 6.14
N ARG A 163 -7.32 -0.16 6.13
CA ARG A 163 -7.98 -1.48 6.11
C ARG A 163 -8.91 -1.71 7.28
N THR A 164 -8.65 -1.05 8.42
CA THR A 164 -9.45 -1.13 9.63
C THR A 164 -10.55 -0.08 9.70
N THR A 165 -10.69 0.76 8.68
CA THR A 165 -11.74 1.77 8.64
C THR A 165 -13.11 1.10 8.50
N GLU A 166 -14.03 1.45 9.38
CA GLU A 166 -15.40 0.89 9.37
C GLU A 166 -16.13 1.28 8.08
N ALA A 167 -16.85 0.32 7.48
CA ALA A 167 -17.63 0.54 6.26
C ALA A 167 -18.64 1.67 6.40
N SER A 168 -19.29 1.78 7.57
CA SER A 168 -20.23 2.86 7.88
C SER A 168 -19.61 4.26 7.82
N TRP A 169 -18.35 4.39 8.21
CA TRP A 169 -17.61 5.65 8.08
C TRP A 169 -17.28 5.96 6.63
N ILE A 170 -16.83 4.97 5.86
CA ILE A 170 -16.57 5.12 4.42
C ILE A 170 -17.83 5.57 3.70
N ASP A 171 -18.98 4.93 3.98
CA ASP A 171 -20.28 5.29 3.38
C ASP A 171 -20.68 6.74 3.71
N GLN A 172 -20.46 7.19 4.93
CA GLN A 172 -20.75 8.57 5.34
C GLN A 172 -19.86 9.58 4.58
N VAL A 173 -18.56 9.30 4.48
CA VAL A 173 -17.62 10.16 3.77
C VAL A 173 -17.97 10.22 2.28
N MET A 174 -18.21 9.08 1.64
CA MET A 174 -18.54 9.01 0.22
C MET A 174 -19.86 9.71 -0.08
N SER A 175 -20.90 9.48 0.72
CA SER A 175 -22.20 10.15 0.58
C SER A 175 -22.10 11.67 0.75
N ALA A 176 -21.24 12.16 1.65
CA ALA A 176 -21.02 13.58 1.84
C ALA A 176 -20.27 14.20 0.66
N PHE A 177 -19.31 13.48 0.07
CA PHE A 177 -18.57 13.95 -1.10
C PHE A 177 -19.46 13.96 -2.37
N GLU A 178 -20.33 12.98 -2.55
CA GLU A 178 -21.29 12.97 -3.65
C GLU A 178 -22.25 14.18 -3.63
N GLN A 179 -22.55 14.69 -2.43
CA GLN A 179 -23.40 15.88 -2.25
C GLN A 179 -22.63 17.21 -2.42
N ALA A 180 -21.31 17.17 -2.43
CA ALA A 180 -20.46 18.35 -2.50
C ALA A 180 -20.28 18.80 -3.95
N SER A 181 -21.07 19.78 -4.37
CA SER A 181 -21.11 20.28 -5.77
C SER A 181 -19.79 20.86 -6.29
N TRP A 182 -18.83 21.13 -5.43
CA TRP A 182 -17.48 21.62 -5.77
C TRP A 182 -16.48 20.48 -6.00
N LEU A 183 -16.83 19.23 -5.72
CA LEU A 183 -15.99 18.06 -5.91
C LEU A 183 -16.44 17.26 -7.14
N ASN A 184 -15.48 16.61 -7.75
CA ASN A 184 -15.71 15.62 -8.79
C ASN A 184 -14.92 14.36 -8.45
N LEU A 185 -15.60 13.28 -8.06
CA LEU A 185 -14.97 12.00 -7.80
C LEU A 185 -14.43 11.41 -9.09
N THR A 186 -13.22 10.92 -9.05
CA THR A 186 -12.54 10.34 -10.21
C THR A 186 -11.75 9.08 -9.82
N ASP A 187 -11.24 8.39 -10.82
CA ASP A 187 -10.44 7.18 -10.64
C ASP A 187 -8.93 7.46 -10.60
N LEU A 188 -8.18 6.49 -10.09
CA LEU A 188 -6.72 6.57 -10.01
C LEU A 188 -6.05 6.67 -11.38
N LYS A 189 -6.64 6.06 -12.42
CA LYS A 189 -6.11 6.08 -13.79
C LYS A 189 -6.17 7.50 -14.37
N THR A 190 -7.22 8.23 -14.07
CA THR A 190 -7.37 9.64 -14.46
C THR A 190 -6.36 10.51 -13.71
N MET A 191 -6.23 10.32 -12.40
CA MET A 191 -5.25 11.05 -11.59
C MET A 191 -3.80 10.76 -12.04
N ALA A 192 -3.47 9.52 -12.37
CA ALA A 192 -2.13 9.14 -12.85
C ALA A 192 -1.75 9.78 -14.20
N LYS A 193 -2.75 10.22 -14.98
CA LYS A 193 -2.56 10.91 -16.27
C LYS A 193 -2.60 12.42 -16.17
N ALA A 194 -2.89 12.95 -14.98
CA ALA A 194 -2.88 14.39 -14.76
C ALA A 194 -1.48 14.97 -14.94
N ASP A 195 -1.40 16.23 -15.32
CA ASP A 195 -0.12 16.94 -15.34
C ASP A 195 0.53 16.87 -13.96
N PRO A 196 1.77 16.38 -13.85
CA PRO A 196 2.40 16.21 -12.56
C PRO A 196 2.69 17.59 -11.93
N TYR A 197 2.54 17.67 -10.62
CA TYR A 197 2.94 18.85 -9.85
C TYR A 197 4.45 19.07 -9.95
N ASN A 198 5.21 18.00 -9.84
CA ASN A 198 6.66 18.02 -9.97
C ASN A 198 7.15 16.82 -10.76
N VAL A 199 8.07 17.09 -11.70
CA VAL A 199 8.84 16.09 -12.42
C VAL A 199 10.24 16.21 -11.86
N SER A 200 10.67 15.28 -11.02
CA SER A 200 11.82 15.55 -10.19
C SER A 200 13.01 14.64 -10.44
N ASP A 201 14.14 15.29 -10.69
CA ASP A 201 15.47 14.77 -10.35
C ASP A 201 15.79 14.95 -8.85
N SER A 202 14.92 15.62 -8.10
CA SER A 202 15.16 16.14 -6.75
C SER A 202 14.13 15.73 -5.71
N VAL A 203 13.24 14.77 -5.98
CA VAL A 203 12.51 14.13 -4.88
C VAL A 203 13.57 13.55 -3.98
N ASN A 204 13.69 14.13 -2.79
CA ASN A 204 14.58 13.63 -1.77
C ASN A 204 13.87 12.41 -1.18
N PRO A 205 14.16 11.19 -1.66
CA PRO A 205 13.46 10.04 -1.18
C PRO A 205 13.79 9.91 0.29
N ASP A 206 12.77 9.66 1.09
CA ASP A 206 12.94 9.41 2.49
C ASP A 206 13.99 8.30 2.69
N LYS A 207 14.76 8.39 3.75
CA LYS A 207 15.64 7.28 4.14
C LYS A 207 14.76 6.16 4.68
N ALA A 208 15.11 4.94 4.36
CA ALA A 208 14.47 3.78 4.97
C ALA A 208 14.56 3.89 6.51
N ASP A 209 13.44 3.61 7.18
CA ASP A 209 13.40 3.58 8.64
C ASP A 209 14.19 2.38 9.15
N ASP A 210 15.28 2.63 9.86
CA ASP A 210 16.14 1.58 10.44
C ASP A 210 15.36 0.66 11.39
N ALA A 211 14.40 1.20 12.15
CA ALA A 211 13.56 0.42 13.06
C ALA A 211 12.63 -0.51 12.27
N ASN A 212 11.99 -0.03 11.23
CA ASN A 212 11.13 -0.83 10.36
C ASN A 212 11.94 -1.92 9.65
N THR A 213 13.12 -1.59 9.14
CA THR A 213 14.03 -2.55 8.51
C THR A 213 14.46 -3.65 9.48
N ALA A 214 14.77 -3.32 10.75
CA ALA A 214 15.11 -4.28 11.78
C ALA A 214 13.94 -5.20 12.16
N ASN A 215 12.73 -4.65 12.25
CA ASN A 215 11.50 -5.40 12.50
C ASN A 215 11.22 -6.38 11.36
N THR A 216 11.31 -5.95 10.12
CA THR A 216 11.15 -6.80 8.94
C THR A 216 12.16 -7.94 8.92
N ARG A 217 13.44 -7.67 9.25
CA ARG A 217 14.46 -8.72 9.36
C ARG A 217 14.12 -9.75 10.44
N SER A 218 13.59 -9.29 11.57
CA SER A 218 13.15 -10.19 12.65
C SER A 218 11.96 -11.04 12.23
N ALA A 219 10.97 -10.44 11.57
CA ALA A 219 9.79 -11.11 11.04
C ALA A 219 10.17 -12.19 10.01
N LEU A 220 11.08 -11.88 9.08
CA LEU A 220 11.56 -12.86 8.08
C LEU A 220 12.22 -14.07 8.72
N ARG A 221 13.01 -13.88 9.76
CA ARG A 221 13.62 -15.01 10.48
C ARG A 221 12.58 -15.90 11.13
N GLN A 222 11.63 -15.31 11.85
CA GLN A 222 10.57 -16.05 12.51
C GLN A 222 9.68 -16.79 11.49
N LEU A 223 9.38 -16.16 10.35
CA LEU A 223 8.63 -16.81 9.27
C LEU A 223 9.41 -17.97 8.65
N ALA A 224 10.73 -17.81 8.44
CA ALA A 224 11.58 -18.89 7.94
C ALA A 224 11.66 -20.07 8.91
N ASP A 225 11.77 -19.81 10.23
CA ASP A 225 11.79 -20.83 11.28
C ASP A 225 10.45 -21.55 11.36
N SER A 226 9.34 -20.81 11.35
CA SER A 226 7.97 -21.37 11.34
C SER A 226 7.73 -22.24 10.10
N ARG A 227 8.12 -21.76 8.93
CA ARG A 227 8.03 -22.53 7.68
C ARG A 227 8.86 -23.81 7.76
N HIS A 228 10.07 -23.76 8.30
CA HIS A 228 10.92 -24.93 8.49
C HIS A 228 10.23 -25.97 9.39
N ASP A 229 9.62 -25.54 10.49
CA ASP A 229 8.93 -26.43 11.43
C ASP A 229 7.67 -27.05 10.82
N ILE A 230 6.88 -26.28 10.08
CA ILE A 230 5.70 -26.78 9.33
C ILE A 230 6.14 -27.82 8.31
N MET A 231 7.17 -27.55 7.52
CA MET A 231 7.68 -28.51 6.53
C MET A 231 8.22 -29.79 7.19
N ARG A 232 8.89 -29.67 8.32
CA ARG A 232 9.38 -30.81 9.10
C ARG A 232 8.21 -31.64 9.64
N MET A 233 7.16 -30.98 10.16
CA MET A 233 5.96 -31.64 10.64
C MET A 233 5.21 -32.34 9.49
N ALA A 234 5.00 -31.65 8.36
CA ALA A 234 4.36 -32.23 7.18
C ALA A 234 5.10 -33.47 6.68
N THR A 235 6.44 -33.41 6.60
CA THR A 235 7.24 -34.58 6.17
C THR A 235 7.28 -35.71 7.18
N SER A 236 7.14 -35.43 8.49
CA SER A 236 7.21 -36.48 9.53
C SER A 236 5.85 -37.17 9.78
N ILE A 237 4.74 -36.42 9.70
CA ILE A 237 3.39 -36.91 10.02
C ILE A 237 2.69 -37.43 8.77
N LEU A 238 2.71 -36.68 7.69
CA LEU A 238 1.99 -37.06 6.45
C LEU A 238 2.68 -38.23 5.71
N ARG A 239 3.98 -38.44 5.93
CA ARG A 239 4.71 -39.55 5.32
C ARG A 239 4.30 -40.95 5.84
N ASN A 240 3.61 -40.98 6.98
CA ASN A 240 3.14 -42.26 7.55
C ASN A 240 1.72 -42.64 7.16
N GLU A 241 0.96 -41.77 6.48
CA GLU A 241 -0.46 -42.02 6.18
C GLU A 241 -0.82 -41.99 4.69
N ILE A 242 0.06 -41.51 3.80
CA ILE A 242 -0.27 -41.31 2.39
C ILE A 242 0.77 -41.99 1.51
N ASP A 243 0.31 -42.83 0.58
CA ASP A 243 1.11 -43.44 -0.47
C ASP A 243 1.87 -42.37 -1.26
N SER A 244 3.11 -42.65 -1.64
CA SER A 244 4.10 -41.70 -2.17
C SER A 244 3.65 -40.90 -3.42
N ASP A 245 2.58 -41.31 -4.08
CA ASP A 245 2.06 -40.64 -5.27
C ASP A 245 1.09 -39.47 -4.96
N GLU A 246 0.45 -39.44 -3.79
CA GLU A 246 -0.45 -38.35 -3.38
C GLU A 246 0.29 -37.17 -2.74
N VAL A 247 1.43 -37.42 -2.10
CA VAL A 247 2.25 -36.34 -1.45
C VAL A 247 2.84 -35.38 -2.49
N SER A 248 3.02 -35.82 -3.72
CA SER A 248 3.50 -35.01 -4.85
C SER A 248 2.52 -33.91 -5.27
N SER A 249 1.23 -34.03 -4.90
CA SER A 249 0.18 -33.07 -5.29
C SER A 249 -0.10 -31.99 -4.24
N LEU A 250 0.41 -32.16 -3.01
CA LEU A 250 0.31 -31.13 -1.97
C LEU A 250 1.47 -30.15 -2.15
N ASP A 251 1.18 -29.04 -2.81
CA ASP A 251 2.14 -27.93 -2.88
C ASP A 251 2.30 -27.28 -1.48
N PRO A 252 3.42 -27.52 -0.79
CA PRO A 252 3.64 -26.94 0.55
C PRO A 252 3.70 -25.41 0.52
N GLN A 253 3.94 -24.84 -0.67
CA GLN A 253 3.92 -23.40 -0.88
C GLN A 253 2.48 -22.86 -0.94
N ALA A 254 1.50 -23.65 -1.39
CA ALA A 254 0.09 -23.27 -1.39
C ALA A 254 -0.48 -23.19 0.03
N LEU A 255 -0.13 -24.12 0.91
CA LEU A 255 -0.51 -24.10 2.33
C LEU A 255 0.11 -22.91 3.07
N ALA A 256 1.42 -22.66 2.89
CA ALA A 256 2.08 -21.51 3.48
C ALA A 256 1.56 -20.15 2.97
N ARG A 257 1.06 -20.11 1.71
CA ARG A 257 0.42 -18.91 1.13
C ARG A 257 -0.96 -18.66 1.73
N GLN A 258 -1.71 -19.70 2.01
CA GLN A 258 -3.05 -19.61 2.59
C GLN A 258 -2.96 -19.07 4.02
N ASP A 259 -2.04 -19.57 4.82
CA ASP A 259 -1.78 -19.08 6.18
C ASP A 259 -1.22 -17.65 6.20
N ALA A 260 -0.33 -17.30 5.26
CA ALA A 260 0.20 -15.93 5.13
C ALA A 260 -0.89 -14.93 4.69
N ASN A 261 -1.82 -15.33 3.81
CA ASN A 261 -2.93 -14.48 3.39
C ASN A 261 -3.97 -14.28 4.50
N ASP A 262 -4.29 -15.33 5.26
CA ASP A 262 -5.22 -15.22 6.39
C ASP A 262 -4.65 -14.34 7.51
N THR A 263 -3.34 -14.38 7.72
CA THR A 263 -2.66 -13.58 8.73
C THR A 263 -2.45 -12.13 8.28
N ALA A 264 -2.14 -11.90 6.99
CA ALA A 264 -1.98 -10.56 6.38
C ALA A 264 -3.26 -9.71 6.43
N SER A 265 -4.44 -10.34 6.54
CA SER A 265 -5.71 -9.63 6.64
C SER A 265 -5.88 -8.86 7.97
N HIS A 266 -5.03 -9.07 8.97
CA HIS A 266 -5.28 -8.62 10.34
C HIS A 266 -4.33 -7.56 10.91
N SER A 267 -3.17 -7.24 10.28
CA SER A 267 -2.24 -6.24 10.87
C SER A 267 -1.25 -5.65 9.85
N ASN A 268 -1.03 -4.34 9.96
CA ASN A 268 0.08 -3.65 9.28
C ASN A 268 1.41 -3.75 10.06
N ASP A 269 1.41 -4.39 11.22
CA ASP A 269 2.60 -4.60 12.04
C ASP A 269 3.14 -6.02 11.78
N PRO A 270 4.32 -6.17 11.17
CA PRO A 270 4.90 -7.48 10.90
C PRO A 270 5.15 -8.30 12.18
N THR A 271 5.25 -7.65 13.34
CA THR A 271 5.39 -8.34 14.63
C THR A 271 4.08 -8.93 15.15
N GLN A 272 2.93 -8.40 14.73
CA GLN A 272 1.61 -8.94 15.06
C GLN A 272 1.25 -10.17 14.22
N TRP A 273 1.81 -10.30 13.02
CA TRP A 273 1.61 -11.49 12.18
C TRP A 273 2.09 -12.77 12.86
N ILE A 274 3.14 -12.66 13.63
CA ILE A 274 3.84 -13.78 14.22
C ILE A 274 3.23 -14.19 15.58
N GLY A 275 2.56 -13.24 16.26
CA GLY A 275 1.87 -13.49 17.54
C GLY A 275 0.52 -14.19 17.38
N SER A 276 0.01 -14.35 16.16
CA SER A 276 -1.25 -15.03 15.84
C SER A 276 -1.07 -16.44 15.27
N LEU A 277 0.17 -16.89 15.07
CA LEU A 277 0.55 -18.28 14.80
C LEU A 277 0.91 -19.00 16.12
#